data_7c06121df8df6121bc8385e7d25f530a
#
_entry.id   7c06121df8df6121bc8385e7d25f530a
#
_cell.length_a   1.000
_cell.length_b   1.000
_cell.length_c   1.000
_cell.angle_alpha   90.00
_cell.angle_beta   90.00
_cell.angle_gamma   90.00
#
_symmetry.space_group_name_H-M   'P 1'
#
loop_
_entity.id
_entity.type
_entity.pdbx_description
1 polymer ?
#
loop_
_entity_poly.entity_id
_entity_poly.type
_entity_poly.pdbx_seq_one_letter_code
_entity_poly.pdbx_strand_id
1 'polypeptide(L)'
;TGWRLGQLQNARGLSGLCLDSAGFVATARYGGFPWSLSDYVSLAAAYPFQWWASADYCVEAEIARDRDEVFDGLSRTIRANRDCRILGEDAGIADRLMPVIQGRRPSDYERCVDALWGSLRPGALIGVGSMCRRDIHGPEGLIAVIDHLDQILPAGVLLHAFGVKGTALPFLLPFAHRVASIDSQAYGVGARRAALKAGISKTDRVVADYMEQWLAGQYHRLTERPRRLPQQRPADADPPPIDPWEAAIAQARTEIRDLIESGDLLGPVL
;
A
#
# COMPACT_ATOMS: atom_id res chain seq x y z
N THR A 1 22.52 13.73 -14.47
CA THR A 1 22.37 14.33 -13.14
C THR A 1 21.88 13.25 -12.20
N GLY A 2 22.82 12.59 -11.49
CA GLY A 2 22.48 11.54 -10.55
C GLY A 2 21.71 12.07 -9.35
N TRP A 3 20.69 11.35 -8.90
CA TRP A 3 20.01 11.60 -7.64
C TRP A 3 20.99 11.31 -6.50
N ARG A 4 21.15 12.27 -5.59
CA ARG A 4 21.93 12.03 -4.38
C ARG A 4 20.99 11.74 -3.23
N LEU A 5 21.18 10.59 -2.60
CA LEU A 5 20.49 10.25 -1.36
C LEU A 5 21.12 11.10 -0.24
N GLY A 6 20.31 11.99 0.34
CA GLY A 6 20.75 12.83 1.45
C GLY A 6 20.76 12.05 2.77
N GLN A 7 21.55 12.50 3.72
CA GLN A 7 21.47 11.98 5.09
C GLN A 7 20.12 12.35 5.71
N LEU A 8 19.53 11.41 6.47
CA LEU A 8 18.36 11.69 7.29
C LEU A 8 18.76 12.67 8.41
N GLN A 9 18.19 13.87 8.35
CA GLN A 9 18.35 14.86 9.38
C GLN A 9 17.26 14.68 10.46
N ASN A 10 17.61 14.96 11.71
CA ASN A 10 16.66 14.96 12.84
C ASN A 10 15.99 13.62 13.14
N ALA A 11 16.63 12.50 12.80
CA ALA A 11 16.12 11.16 13.14
C ALA A 11 16.42 10.73 14.59
N ARG A 12 17.19 11.53 15.34
CA ARG A 12 17.51 11.21 16.75
C ARG A 12 16.25 11.29 17.62
N GLY A 13 16.05 10.28 18.44
CA GLY A 13 14.93 10.20 19.39
C GLY A 13 13.64 9.65 18.80
N LEU A 14 13.62 9.27 17.52
CA LEU A 14 12.52 8.51 16.94
C LEU A 14 12.59 7.05 17.40
N SER A 15 11.46 6.49 17.80
CA SER A 15 11.36 5.09 18.22
C SER A 15 11.52 4.10 17.07
N GLY A 16 11.29 4.55 15.83
CA GLY A 16 11.45 3.76 14.62
C GLY A 16 11.34 4.63 13.38
N LEU A 17 11.92 4.13 12.32
CA LEU A 17 11.85 4.72 10.98
C LEU A 17 11.32 3.67 10.01
N CYS A 18 10.51 4.10 9.08
CA CYS A 18 10.01 3.29 7.98
C CYS A 18 10.28 4.03 6.68
N LEU A 19 10.59 3.30 5.62
CA LEU A 19 10.89 3.89 4.33
C LEU A 19 9.81 3.57 3.33
N ASP A 20 9.08 4.61 2.89
CA ASP A 20 8.17 4.54 1.74
C ASP A 20 8.97 4.71 0.44
N SER A 21 8.51 4.07 -0.64
CA SER A 21 9.12 4.17 -1.97
C SER A 21 8.91 5.54 -2.62
N ALA A 22 7.94 6.31 -2.15
CA ALA A 22 7.44 7.53 -2.76
C ALA A 22 6.83 7.32 -4.17
N GLY A 23 6.24 6.15 -4.43
CA GLY A 23 5.70 5.75 -5.73
C GLY A 23 4.70 6.73 -6.32
N PHE A 24 3.79 7.28 -5.51
CA PHE A 24 2.85 8.32 -5.94
C PHE A 24 3.57 9.59 -6.43
N VAL A 25 4.53 10.08 -5.65
CA VAL A 25 5.29 11.29 -6.02
C VAL A 25 6.15 11.04 -7.25
N ALA A 26 6.80 9.88 -7.33
CA ALA A 26 7.61 9.47 -8.48
C ALA A 26 6.77 9.44 -9.76
N THR A 27 5.61 8.81 -9.72
CA THR A 27 4.73 8.70 -10.88
C THR A 27 4.08 10.04 -11.24
N ALA A 28 3.49 10.74 -10.28
CA ALA A 28 2.75 11.97 -10.55
C ALA A 28 3.65 13.14 -11.02
N ARG A 29 4.90 13.18 -10.54
CA ARG A 29 5.81 14.31 -10.83
C ARG A 29 6.81 14.02 -11.93
N TYR A 30 7.23 12.75 -12.10
CA TYR A 30 8.31 12.37 -13.00
C TYR A 30 7.91 11.32 -14.03
N GLY A 31 6.67 10.82 -14.01
CA GLY A 31 6.20 9.74 -14.88
C GLY A 31 6.76 8.35 -14.51
N GLY A 32 7.40 8.24 -13.36
CA GLY A 32 8.02 7.01 -12.85
C GLY A 32 9.19 7.34 -11.93
N PHE A 33 9.87 6.31 -11.43
CA PHE A 33 11.01 6.51 -10.54
C PHE A 33 12.20 7.15 -11.31
N PRO A 34 12.66 8.34 -10.91
CA PRO A 34 13.83 8.99 -11.53
C PRO A 34 15.17 8.48 -10.96
N TRP A 35 15.13 7.60 -9.97
CA TRP A 35 16.29 6.88 -9.40
C TRP A 35 16.22 5.41 -9.72
N SER A 36 17.36 4.72 -9.67
CA SER A 36 17.40 3.27 -9.83
C SER A 36 16.92 2.52 -8.58
N LEU A 37 16.44 1.28 -8.75
CA LEU A 37 16.12 0.42 -7.60
C LEU A 37 17.34 0.14 -6.74
N SER A 38 18.53 0.04 -7.35
CA SER A 38 19.79 -0.14 -6.63
C SER A 38 20.11 1.04 -5.71
N ASP A 39 19.92 2.29 -6.18
CA ASP A 39 20.09 3.48 -5.34
C ASP A 39 19.07 3.49 -4.17
N TYR A 40 17.83 3.11 -4.45
CA TYR A 40 16.78 3.02 -3.44
C TYR A 40 17.08 1.96 -2.37
N VAL A 41 17.49 0.77 -2.78
CA VAL A 41 17.90 -0.31 -1.86
C VAL A 41 19.16 0.07 -1.07
N SER A 42 20.09 0.80 -1.69
CA SER A 42 21.27 1.34 -0.99
C SER A 42 20.86 2.33 0.12
N LEU A 43 19.84 3.16 -0.12
CA LEU A 43 19.26 4.01 0.93
C LEU A 43 18.63 3.16 2.04
N ALA A 44 17.85 2.15 1.67
CA ALA A 44 17.20 1.26 2.64
C ALA A 44 18.23 0.51 3.51
N ALA A 45 19.39 0.15 2.95
CA ALA A 45 20.48 -0.48 3.68
C ALA A 45 21.28 0.49 4.56
N ALA A 46 21.33 1.78 4.22
CA ALA A 46 22.12 2.78 4.93
C ALA A 46 21.55 3.15 6.31
N TYR A 47 20.29 2.83 6.61
CA TYR A 47 19.62 3.18 7.86
C TYR A 47 18.85 1.99 8.45
N PRO A 48 18.68 1.94 9.77
CA PRO A 48 17.98 0.86 10.46
C PRO A 48 16.46 1.04 10.38
N PHE A 49 15.91 1.06 9.18
CA PHE A 49 14.46 1.08 8.99
C PHE A 49 13.81 -0.18 9.58
N GLN A 50 12.68 -0.04 10.24
CA GLN A 50 11.88 -1.17 10.73
C GLN A 50 11.35 -2.00 9.56
N TRP A 51 10.91 -1.31 8.51
CA TRP A 51 10.59 -1.88 7.20
C TRP A 51 10.88 -0.84 6.11
N TRP A 52 11.10 -1.33 4.91
CA TRP A 52 11.18 -0.52 3.70
C TRP A 52 10.25 -1.09 2.64
N ALA A 53 9.45 -0.23 2.00
CA ALA A 53 8.48 -0.64 1.00
C ALA A 53 9.18 -1.02 -0.30
N SER A 54 8.68 -2.02 -1.02
CA SER A 54 9.10 -2.21 -2.42
C SER A 54 8.70 -1.00 -3.25
N ALA A 55 9.42 -0.73 -4.32
CA ALA A 55 8.98 0.25 -5.30
C ALA A 55 7.63 -0.20 -5.91
N ASP A 56 6.73 0.76 -6.09
CA ASP A 56 5.37 0.51 -6.54
C ASP A 56 4.91 1.58 -7.53
N TYR A 57 4.01 1.22 -8.42
CA TYR A 57 3.48 2.11 -9.44
C TYR A 57 1.99 2.29 -9.19
N CYS A 58 1.65 3.45 -8.65
CA CYS A 58 0.29 3.76 -8.27
C CYS A 58 -0.66 3.86 -9.47
N VAL A 59 -1.92 3.48 -9.24
CA VAL A 59 -2.94 3.36 -10.29
C VAL A 59 -4.23 4.11 -9.92
N GLU A 60 -4.11 5.19 -9.15
CA GLU A 60 -5.21 6.11 -8.88
C GLU A 60 -5.77 6.68 -10.19
N ALA A 61 -7.04 7.08 -10.16
CA ALA A 61 -7.73 7.59 -11.35
C ALA A 61 -7.06 8.81 -12.00
N GLU A 62 -6.33 9.59 -11.22
CA GLU A 62 -5.55 10.72 -11.73
C GLU A 62 -4.26 10.30 -12.44
N ILE A 63 -3.79 9.08 -12.22
CA ILE A 63 -2.53 8.53 -12.76
C ILE A 63 -2.82 7.58 -13.91
N ALA A 64 -3.64 6.55 -13.67
CA ALA A 64 -4.01 5.54 -14.65
C ALA A 64 -5.41 5.85 -15.20
N ARG A 65 -5.49 6.26 -16.45
CA ARG A 65 -6.73 6.77 -17.07
C ARG A 65 -7.66 5.66 -17.49
N ASP A 66 -7.11 4.56 -17.91
CA ASP A 66 -7.84 3.40 -18.44
C ASP A 66 -7.35 2.09 -17.81
N ARG A 67 -7.92 0.97 -18.24
CA ARG A 67 -7.61 -0.36 -17.71
C ARG A 67 -6.21 -0.84 -18.11
N ASP A 68 -5.75 -0.45 -19.28
CA ASP A 68 -4.43 -0.87 -19.77
C ASP A 68 -3.32 -0.19 -18.95
N GLU A 69 -3.48 1.10 -18.64
CA GLU A 69 -2.58 1.82 -17.73
C GLU A 69 -2.60 1.22 -16.31
N VAL A 70 -3.78 0.81 -15.80
CA VAL A 70 -3.88 0.08 -14.53
C VAL A 70 -3.08 -1.21 -14.59
N PHE A 71 -3.27 -2.03 -15.62
CA PHE A 71 -2.57 -3.31 -15.75
C PHE A 71 -1.07 -3.16 -15.95
N ASP A 72 -0.62 -2.12 -16.64
CA ASP A 72 0.80 -1.78 -16.72
C ASP A 72 1.37 -1.45 -15.33
N GLY A 73 0.68 -0.60 -14.57
CA GLY A 73 1.09 -0.24 -13.21
C GLY A 73 1.20 -1.46 -12.29
N LEU A 74 0.21 -2.37 -12.34
CA LEU A 74 0.24 -3.62 -11.58
C LEU A 74 1.44 -4.49 -11.99
N SER A 75 1.65 -4.67 -13.29
CA SER A 75 2.74 -5.50 -13.82
C SER A 75 4.12 -4.94 -13.46
N ARG A 76 4.26 -3.62 -13.46
CA ARG A 76 5.48 -2.93 -13.02
C ARG A 76 5.69 -3.09 -11.50
N THR A 77 4.63 -2.98 -10.71
CA THR A 77 4.67 -3.19 -9.25
C THR A 77 5.10 -4.61 -8.91
N ILE A 78 4.53 -5.62 -9.58
CA ILE A 78 4.92 -7.03 -9.38
C ILE A 78 6.39 -7.25 -9.70
N ARG A 79 6.89 -6.72 -10.81
CA ARG A 79 8.33 -6.79 -11.16
C ARG A 79 9.19 -6.10 -10.10
N ALA A 80 8.80 -4.88 -9.69
CA ALA A 80 9.55 -4.12 -8.71
C ALA A 80 9.63 -4.83 -7.35
N ASN A 81 8.56 -5.51 -6.91
CA ASN A 81 8.59 -6.36 -5.71
C ASN A 81 9.68 -7.44 -5.81
N ARG A 82 9.74 -8.16 -6.94
CA ARG A 82 10.76 -9.19 -7.17
C ARG A 82 12.17 -8.60 -7.18
N ASP A 83 12.36 -7.51 -7.91
CA ASP A 83 13.66 -6.89 -8.08
C ASP A 83 14.14 -6.26 -6.74
N CYS A 84 13.25 -5.64 -5.97
CA CYS A 84 13.55 -5.18 -4.61
C CYS A 84 13.93 -6.33 -3.67
N ARG A 85 13.27 -7.49 -3.78
CA ARG A 85 13.62 -8.67 -2.99
C ARG A 85 15.04 -9.15 -3.31
N ILE A 86 15.36 -9.35 -4.58
CA ILE A 86 16.70 -9.80 -5.02
C ILE A 86 17.78 -8.83 -4.53
N LEU A 87 17.60 -7.53 -4.79
CA LEU A 87 18.54 -6.51 -4.33
C LEU A 87 18.63 -6.41 -2.79
N GLY A 88 17.51 -6.65 -2.12
CA GLY A 88 17.45 -6.69 -0.66
C GLY A 88 18.15 -7.91 -0.07
N GLU A 89 18.09 -9.07 -0.72
CA GLU A 89 18.85 -10.27 -0.37
C GLU A 89 20.35 -10.02 -0.51
N ASP A 90 20.77 -9.45 -1.63
CA ASP A 90 22.18 -9.08 -1.89
C ASP A 90 22.70 -8.06 -0.87
N ALA A 91 21.83 -7.15 -0.41
CA ALA A 91 22.18 -6.14 0.60
C ALA A 91 21.99 -6.62 2.07
N GLY A 92 21.49 -7.83 2.30
CA GLY A 92 21.24 -8.38 3.65
C GLY A 92 20.09 -7.70 4.41
N ILE A 93 19.08 -7.14 3.71
CA ILE A 93 17.95 -6.39 4.29
C ILE A 93 16.59 -6.89 3.81
N ALA A 94 16.51 -8.03 3.14
CA ALA A 94 15.26 -8.57 2.61
C ALA A 94 14.26 -8.95 3.70
N ASP A 95 14.70 -9.25 4.89
CA ASP A 95 13.89 -9.52 6.08
C ASP A 95 13.01 -8.35 6.52
N ARG A 96 13.41 -7.13 6.15
CA ARG A 96 12.69 -5.88 6.43
C ARG A 96 11.92 -5.34 5.21
N LEU A 97 11.92 -6.06 4.10
CA LEU A 97 11.15 -5.67 2.92
C LEU A 97 9.66 -5.84 3.18
N MET A 98 8.91 -4.76 3.01
CA MET A 98 7.45 -4.76 2.95
C MET A 98 7.03 -4.73 1.48
N PRO A 99 6.55 -5.84 0.91
CA PRO A 99 6.02 -5.86 -0.45
C PRO A 99 4.81 -4.94 -0.56
N VAL A 100 4.65 -4.24 -1.67
CA VAL A 100 3.50 -3.37 -1.93
C VAL A 100 2.63 -3.97 -3.02
N ILE A 101 1.32 -3.99 -2.77
CA ILE A 101 0.30 -4.36 -3.75
C ILE A 101 -0.46 -3.13 -4.22
N GLN A 102 -0.86 -3.13 -5.47
CA GLN A 102 -1.55 -2.02 -6.11
C GLN A 102 -2.84 -2.50 -6.78
N GLY A 103 -3.82 -1.61 -6.89
CA GLY A 103 -5.07 -1.91 -7.57
C GLY A 103 -6.03 -0.73 -7.56
N ARG A 104 -6.98 -0.75 -8.49
CA ARG A 104 -8.07 0.20 -8.55
C ARG A 104 -9.36 -0.42 -8.05
N ARG A 105 -9.69 -1.61 -8.55
CA ARG A 105 -10.80 -2.44 -8.09
C ARG A 105 -10.30 -3.45 -7.06
N PRO A 106 -11.16 -3.96 -6.18
CA PRO A 106 -10.76 -5.04 -5.27
C PRO A 106 -10.05 -6.20 -5.97
N SER A 107 -10.57 -6.68 -7.09
CA SER A 107 -9.98 -7.77 -7.88
C SER A 107 -8.62 -7.46 -8.52
N ASP A 108 -8.25 -6.20 -8.68
CA ASP A 108 -6.94 -5.84 -9.22
C ASP A 108 -5.80 -6.21 -8.26
N TYR A 109 -6.07 -6.08 -6.96
CA TYR A 109 -5.07 -6.41 -5.92
C TYR A 109 -4.74 -7.90 -5.89
N GLU A 110 -5.66 -8.78 -6.31
CA GLU A 110 -5.42 -10.21 -6.36
C GLU A 110 -4.22 -10.58 -7.23
N ARG A 111 -4.00 -9.88 -8.35
CA ARG A 111 -2.84 -10.12 -9.22
C ARG A 111 -1.52 -9.93 -8.49
N CYS A 112 -1.45 -8.91 -7.63
CA CYS A 112 -0.27 -8.68 -6.80
C CYS A 112 -0.19 -9.73 -5.68
N VAL A 113 -1.32 -10.09 -5.07
CA VAL A 113 -1.39 -11.14 -4.04
C VAL A 113 -0.93 -12.48 -4.62
N ASP A 114 -1.41 -12.86 -5.81
CA ASP A 114 -1.01 -14.08 -6.51
C ASP A 114 0.50 -14.13 -6.73
N ALA A 115 1.08 -13.02 -7.21
CA ALA A 115 2.53 -12.93 -7.44
C ALA A 115 3.37 -13.03 -6.15
N LEU A 116 2.78 -12.70 -5.00
CA LEU A 116 3.42 -12.75 -3.69
C LEU A 116 3.07 -14.01 -2.90
N TRP A 117 2.15 -14.85 -3.38
CA TRP A 117 1.51 -15.94 -2.61
C TRP A 117 2.52 -16.81 -1.88
N GLY A 118 3.56 -17.26 -2.57
CA GLY A 118 4.62 -18.09 -1.97
C GLY A 118 5.43 -17.40 -0.86
N SER A 119 5.29 -16.09 -0.69
CA SER A 119 5.99 -15.29 0.33
C SER A 119 5.10 -14.90 1.50
N LEU A 120 3.78 -15.09 1.39
CA LEU A 120 2.82 -14.71 2.42
C LEU A 120 2.87 -15.69 3.59
N ARG A 121 3.23 -15.18 4.76
CA ARG A 121 3.34 -15.95 6.00
C ARG A 121 2.62 -15.20 7.12
N PRO A 122 2.10 -15.89 8.14
CA PRO A 122 1.60 -15.21 9.34
C PRO A 122 2.64 -14.22 9.88
N GLY A 123 2.22 -12.99 10.15
CA GLY A 123 3.08 -11.89 10.58
C GLY A 123 3.71 -11.08 9.44
N ALA A 124 3.62 -11.51 8.19
CA ALA A 124 4.05 -10.68 7.06
C ALA A 124 3.24 -9.38 6.98
N LEU A 125 3.93 -8.26 6.76
CA LEU A 125 3.31 -6.96 6.53
C LEU A 125 3.34 -6.64 5.03
N ILE A 126 2.19 -6.27 4.46
CA ILE A 126 2.02 -5.90 3.06
C ILE A 126 1.55 -4.45 2.99
N GLY A 127 2.20 -3.65 2.15
CA GLY A 127 1.76 -2.31 1.82
C GLY A 127 0.61 -2.34 0.81
N VAL A 128 -0.47 -1.61 1.08
CA VAL A 128 -1.61 -1.47 0.16
C VAL A 128 -1.58 -0.05 -0.41
N GLY A 129 -1.16 0.07 -1.65
CA GLY A 129 -1.08 1.33 -2.36
C GLY A 129 -2.38 1.73 -3.04
N SER A 130 -2.36 2.87 -3.75
CA SER A 130 -3.53 3.50 -4.39
C SER A 130 -4.72 3.72 -3.44
N MET A 131 -4.43 4.00 -2.16
CA MET A 131 -5.44 4.37 -1.15
C MET A 131 -5.57 5.88 -0.97
N CYS A 132 -4.61 6.65 -1.48
CA CYS A 132 -4.62 8.09 -1.41
C CYS A 132 -5.85 8.66 -2.15
N ARG A 133 -6.58 9.57 -1.49
CA ARG A 133 -7.80 10.20 -2.02
C ARG A 133 -8.96 9.25 -2.36
N ARG A 134 -8.79 7.96 -2.19
CA ARG A 134 -9.85 6.97 -2.42
C ARG A 134 -11.08 7.28 -1.57
N ASP A 135 -12.27 7.06 -2.12
CA ASP A 135 -13.50 7.15 -1.34
C ASP A 135 -13.54 6.04 -0.29
N ILE A 136 -14.16 6.33 0.86
CA ILE A 136 -14.29 5.33 1.92
C ILE A 136 -15.25 4.23 1.50
N HIS A 137 -16.33 4.61 0.81
CA HIS A 137 -17.44 3.75 0.42
C HIS A 137 -17.47 3.53 -1.10
N GLY A 138 -18.35 2.62 -1.52
CA GLY A 138 -18.54 2.28 -2.92
C GLY A 138 -17.78 1.01 -3.34
N PRO A 139 -18.04 0.49 -4.55
CA PRO A 139 -17.49 -0.78 -5.01
C PRO A 139 -15.96 -0.77 -5.21
N GLU A 140 -15.40 0.39 -5.47
CA GLU A 140 -13.95 0.62 -5.53
C GLU A 140 -13.45 1.40 -4.30
N GLY A 141 -14.28 1.52 -3.24
CA GLY A 141 -13.95 2.25 -2.02
C GLY A 141 -12.89 1.53 -1.18
N LEU A 142 -12.29 2.29 -0.25
CA LEU A 142 -11.26 1.77 0.65
C LEU A 142 -11.73 0.53 1.40
N ILE A 143 -12.95 0.56 1.92
CA ILE A 143 -13.48 -0.56 2.72
C ILE A 143 -13.76 -1.77 1.85
N ALA A 144 -14.26 -1.60 0.63
CA ALA A 144 -14.46 -2.71 -0.28
C ALA A 144 -13.13 -3.42 -0.63
N VAL A 145 -12.05 -2.66 -0.78
CA VAL A 145 -10.71 -3.23 -1.00
C VAL A 145 -10.21 -3.97 0.24
N ILE A 146 -10.31 -3.36 1.43
CA ILE A 146 -9.83 -4.01 2.67
C ILE A 146 -10.64 -5.26 2.99
N ASP A 147 -11.96 -5.21 2.84
CA ASP A 147 -12.84 -6.37 3.03
C ASP A 147 -12.48 -7.52 2.06
N HIS A 148 -12.27 -7.19 0.80
CA HIS A 148 -11.84 -8.17 -0.19
C HIS A 148 -10.47 -8.79 0.15
N LEU A 149 -9.50 -7.96 0.50
CA LEU A 149 -8.17 -8.44 0.92
C LEU A 149 -8.24 -9.29 2.19
N ASP A 150 -9.15 -8.97 3.12
CA ASP A 150 -9.35 -9.77 4.32
C ASP A 150 -9.85 -11.18 4.01
N GLN A 151 -10.68 -11.30 2.97
CA GLN A 151 -11.24 -12.59 2.53
C GLN A 151 -10.21 -13.48 1.79
N ILE A 152 -9.30 -12.88 1.01
CA ILE A 152 -8.39 -13.65 0.15
C ILE A 152 -7.00 -13.89 0.75
N LEU A 153 -6.57 -13.07 1.71
CA LEU A 153 -5.23 -13.21 2.29
C LEU A 153 -5.19 -14.27 3.38
N PRO A 154 -4.09 -15.03 3.49
CA PRO A 154 -3.89 -15.98 4.57
C PRO A 154 -4.06 -15.33 5.95
N ALA A 155 -4.52 -16.13 6.93
CA ALA A 155 -4.66 -15.66 8.30
C ALA A 155 -3.31 -15.16 8.85
N GLY A 156 -3.35 -14.04 9.59
CA GLY A 156 -2.16 -13.45 10.22
C GLY A 156 -1.29 -12.59 9.29
N VAL A 157 -1.59 -12.47 7.99
CA VAL A 157 -0.99 -11.46 7.13
C VAL A 157 -1.55 -10.09 7.51
N LEU A 158 -0.69 -9.10 7.68
CA LEU A 158 -1.03 -7.76 8.12
C LEU A 158 -0.91 -6.74 6.98
N LEU A 159 -1.69 -5.67 7.05
CA LEU A 159 -1.72 -4.62 6.05
C LEU A 159 -1.24 -3.28 6.62
N HIS A 160 -0.42 -2.58 5.85
CA HIS A 160 -0.16 -1.15 5.97
C HIS A 160 -0.84 -0.43 4.81
N ALA A 161 -1.80 0.45 5.07
CA ALA A 161 -2.54 1.14 4.01
C ALA A 161 -2.01 2.57 3.81
N PHE A 162 -1.43 2.84 2.64
CA PHE A 162 -0.79 4.12 2.32
C PHE A 162 -1.79 5.25 2.05
N GLY A 163 -1.52 6.42 2.59
CA GLY A 163 -2.24 7.66 2.27
C GLY A 163 -3.69 7.71 2.74
N VAL A 164 -4.07 6.92 3.72
CA VAL A 164 -5.46 6.80 4.17
C VAL A 164 -5.94 8.07 4.88
N LYS A 165 -7.16 8.49 4.54
CA LYS A 165 -7.82 9.61 5.22
C LYS A 165 -8.14 9.21 6.69
N GLY A 166 -7.76 10.05 7.67
CA GLY A 166 -8.06 9.78 9.07
C GLY A 166 -9.55 9.56 9.38
N THR A 167 -10.45 10.13 8.57
CA THR A 167 -11.90 9.90 8.69
C THR A 167 -12.32 8.47 8.35
N ALA A 168 -11.45 7.67 7.76
CA ALA A 168 -11.71 6.26 7.47
C ALA A 168 -11.49 5.35 8.69
N LEU A 169 -10.73 5.79 9.71
CA LEU A 169 -10.36 4.97 10.86
C LEU A 169 -11.53 4.26 11.54
N PRO A 170 -12.68 4.91 11.84
CA PRO A 170 -13.81 4.22 12.47
C PRO A 170 -14.38 3.07 11.65
N PHE A 171 -14.21 3.12 10.31
CA PHE A 171 -14.64 2.06 9.40
C PHE A 171 -13.59 0.95 9.27
N LEU A 172 -12.32 1.22 9.59
CA LEU A 172 -11.24 0.24 9.60
C LEU A 172 -11.16 -0.54 10.91
N LEU A 173 -11.76 -0.06 12.00
CA LEU A 173 -11.76 -0.75 13.30
C LEU A 173 -12.27 -2.21 13.24
N PRO A 174 -13.29 -2.57 12.43
CA PRO A 174 -13.69 -3.97 12.26
C PRO A 174 -12.58 -4.86 11.69
N PHE A 175 -11.61 -4.27 10.97
CA PHE A 175 -10.47 -4.95 10.35
C PHE A 175 -9.17 -4.77 11.14
N ALA A 176 -9.24 -4.43 12.44
CA ALA A 176 -8.05 -4.21 13.27
C ALA A 176 -7.17 -5.48 13.41
N HIS A 177 -7.71 -6.66 13.16
CA HIS A 177 -6.95 -7.90 13.08
C HIS A 177 -6.09 -8.00 11.81
N ARG A 178 -6.42 -7.23 10.78
CA ARG A 178 -5.79 -7.23 9.46
C ARG A 178 -4.99 -5.95 9.19
N VAL A 179 -5.55 -4.77 9.49
CA VAL A 179 -4.91 -3.47 9.25
C VAL A 179 -4.06 -3.10 10.45
N ALA A 180 -2.75 -3.27 10.32
CA ALA A 180 -1.77 -2.98 11.38
C ALA A 180 -1.44 -1.49 11.48
N SER A 181 -1.41 -0.76 10.35
CA SER A 181 -1.05 0.65 10.33
C SER A 181 -1.54 1.37 9.09
N ILE A 182 -1.61 2.68 9.19
CA ILE A 182 -1.89 3.60 8.10
C ILE A 182 -0.91 4.77 8.16
N ASP A 183 -0.72 5.47 7.06
CA ASP A 183 -0.06 6.77 7.02
C ASP A 183 -0.93 7.85 6.38
N SER A 184 -0.50 9.10 6.46
CA SER A 184 -1.18 10.22 5.82
C SER A 184 -0.31 11.46 5.74
N GLN A 185 -0.41 12.19 4.64
CA GLN A 185 0.20 13.50 4.44
C GLN A 185 -0.72 14.68 4.83
N ALA A 186 -1.88 14.40 5.44
CA ALA A 186 -2.90 15.42 5.71
C ALA A 186 -2.38 16.56 6.58
N TYR A 187 -1.56 16.27 7.59
CA TYR A 187 -0.94 17.28 8.45
C TYR A 187 0.00 18.22 7.69
N GLY A 188 0.83 17.68 6.79
CA GLY A 188 1.76 18.50 5.99
C GLY A 188 1.05 19.39 4.99
N VAL A 189 -0.07 18.93 4.41
CA VAL A 189 -0.93 19.73 3.55
C VAL A 189 -1.65 20.82 4.36
N GLY A 190 -2.16 20.48 5.54
CA GLY A 190 -2.78 21.43 6.48
C GLY A 190 -1.81 22.56 6.87
N ALA A 191 -0.61 22.19 7.30
CA ALA A 191 0.46 23.14 7.65
C ALA A 191 0.81 24.08 6.49
N ARG A 192 0.92 23.56 5.27
CA ARG A 192 1.20 24.37 4.07
C ARG A 192 0.09 25.37 3.80
N ARG A 193 -1.17 24.95 3.85
CA ARG A 193 -2.33 25.81 3.62
C ARG A 193 -2.42 26.91 4.67
N ALA A 194 -2.21 26.58 5.94
CA ALA A 194 -2.24 27.55 7.01
C ALA A 194 -1.10 28.57 6.92
N ALA A 195 0.12 28.14 6.64
CA ALA A 195 1.26 29.02 6.45
C ALA A 195 1.01 29.98 5.27
N LEU A 196 0.51 29.47 4.15
CA LEU A 196 0.15 30.30 2.98
C LEU A 196 -0.93 31.35 3.33
N LYS A 197 -1.99 30.94 4.05
CA LYS A 197 -3.07 31.85 4.48
C LYS A 197 -2.57 32.93 5.43
N ALA A 198 -1.61 32.58 6.30
CA ALA A 198 -1.02 33.49 7.26
C ALA A 198 0.11 34.36 6.68
N GLY A 199 0.51 34.15 5.42
CA GLY A 199 1.64 34.86 4.79
C GLY A 199 3.00 34.55 5.43
N ILE A 200 3.15 33.38 6.07
CA ILE A 200 4.38 32.95 6.75
C ILE A 200 5.01 31.74 6.05
N SER A 201 6.30 31.50 6.31
CA SER A 201 6.98 30.30 5.83
C SER A 201 6.49 29.05 6.57
N LYS A 202 6.33 27.93 5.83
CA LYS A 202 6.09 26.62 6.42
C LYS A 202 7.38 26.10 7.06
N THR A 203 7.56 26.38 8.35
CA THR A 203 8.69 25.88 9.14
C THR A 203 8.41 24.48 9.67
N ASP A 204 9.46 23.77 10.11
CA ASP A 204 9.34 22.46 10.74
C ASP A 204 8.47 22.51 12.00
N ARG A 205 8.51 23.59 12.77
CA ARG A 205 7.66 23.81 13.93
C ARG A 205 6.17 23.83 13.54
N VAL A 206 5.82 24.58 12.50
CA VAL A 206 4.43 24.63 11.99
C VAL A 206 3.98 23.23 11.55
N VAL A 207 4.86 22.46 10.91
CA VAL A 207 4.55 21.08 10.51
C VAL A 207 4.36 20.18 11.72
N ALA A 208 5.22 20.29 12.74
CA ALA A 208 5.13 19.52 13.98
C ALA A 208 3.82 19.81 14.74
N ASP A 209 3.46 21.07 14.92
CA ASP A 209 2.20 21.46 15.58
C ASP A 209 0.97 20.86 14.85
N TYR A 210 0.96 20.87 13.52
CA TYR A 210 -0.10 20.25 12.72
C TYR A 210 -0.09 18.72 12.82
N MET A 211 1.08 18.10 12.90
CA MET A 211 1.23 16.66 13.07
C MET A 211 0.69 16.21 14.43
N GLU A 212 1.02 16.92 15.51
CA GLU A 212 0.50 16.64 16.86
C GLU A 212 -1.03 16.74 16.91
N GLN A 213 -1.60 17.79 16.34
CA GLN A 213 -3.06 17.96 16.25
C GLN A 213 -3.70 16.84 15.43
N TRP A 214 -3.09 16.48 14.31
CA TRP A 214 -3.57 15.39 13.47
C TRP A 214 -3.54 14.06 14.22
N LEU A 215 -2.43 13.73 14.90
CA LEU A 215 -2.29 12.52 15.71
C LEU A 215 -3.34 12.45 16.82
N ALA A 216 -3.51 13.52 17.58
CA ALA A 216 -4.54 13.59 18.62
C ALA A 216 -5.94 13.30 18.06
N GLY A 217 -6.26 13.84 16.89
CA GLY A 217 -7.50 13.56 16.19
C GLY A 217 -7.62 12.08 15.76
N GLN A 218 -6.52 11.43 15.35
CA GLN A 218 -6.56 10.01 15.00
C GLN A 218 -6.76 9.14 16.25
N TYR A 219 -6.05 9.41 17.34
CA TYR A 219 -6.25 8.69 18.60
C TYR A 219 -7.70 8.79 19.08
N HIS A 220 -8.32 9.97 18.97
CA HIS A 220 -9.73 10.12 19.29
C HIS A 220 -10.62 9.22 18.42
N ARG A 221 -10.37 9.16 17.10
CA ARG A 221 -11.13 8.29 16.17
C ARG A 221 -10.97 6.80 16.47
N LEU A 222 -9.83 6.37 16.99
CA LEU A 222 -9.62 5.00 17.41
C LEU A 222 -10.46 4.62 18.64
N THR A 223 -10.91 5.59 19.43
CA THR A 223 -11.80 5.36 20.56
C THR A 223 -13.30 5.43 20.19
N GLU A 224 -13.61 5.82 18.96
CA GLU A 224 -14.98 5.81 18.45
C GLU A 224 -15.52 4.38 18.35
N ARG A 225 -16.85 4.26 18.36
CA ARG A 225 -17.46 2.96 18.06
C ARG A 225 -17.18 2.56 16.61
N PRO A 226 -16.83 1.30 16.35
CA PRO A 226 -16.64 0.81 14.97
C PRO A 226 -17.88 1.14 14.14
N ARG A 227 -17.66 1.77 12.99
CA ARG A 227 -18.73 2.06 12.04
C ARG A 227 -18.80 0.91 11.05
N ARG A 228 -19.94 0.24 11.03
CA ARG A 228 -20.23 -0.74 9.98
C ARG A 228 -20.76 -0.01 8.76
N LEU A 229 -20.40 -0.51 7.59
CA LEU A 229 -21.08 -0.13 6.36
C LEU A 229 -22.58 -0.44 6.52
N PRO A 230 -23.48 0.42 6.02
CA PRO A 230 -24.84 -0.01 5.75
C PRO A 230 -24.71 -1.31 4.96
N GLN A 231 -25.31 -2.41 5.46
CA GLN A 231 -25.38 -3.63 4.67
C GLN A 231 -25.94 -3.21 3.32
N GLN A 232 -25.13 -3.35 2.27
CA GLN A 232 -25.69 -3.33 0.93
C GLN A 232 -26.72 -4.44 0.97
N ARG A 233 -28.02 -4.08 0.84
CA ARG A 233 -29.02 -5.10 0.57
C ARG A 233 -28.44 -5.95 -0.55
N PRO A 234 -28.51 -7.30 -0.44
CA PRO A 234 -28.31 -8.12 -1.60
C PRO A 234 -29.23 -7.47 -2.65
N ALA A 235 -28.66 -6.94 -3.69
CA ALA A 235 -29.48 -6.56 -4.81
C ALA A 235 -30.16 -7.86 -5.21
N ASP A 236 -31.50 -7.88 -5.21
CA ASP A 236 -32.32 -8.92 -5.86
C ASP A 236 -32.09 -8.89 -7.40
N ALA A 237 -30.99 -8.36 -7.84
CA ALA A 237 -30.49 -8.43 -9.18
C ALA A 237 -29.58 -9.64 -9.27
N ASP A 238 -29.94 -10.58 -10.15
CA ASP A 238 -29.02 -11.60 -10.60
C ASP A 238 -27.64 -10.96 -10.81
N PRO A 239 -26.55 -11.56 -10.28
CA PRO A 239 -25.22 -11.01 -10.52
C PRO A 239 -25.06 -10.84 -12.04
N PRO A 240 -24.50 -9.72 -12.51
CA PRO A 240 -24.24 -9.56 -13.93
C PRO A 240 -23.52 -10.83 -14.40
N PRO A 241 -23.86 -11.35 -15.61
CA PRO A 241 -23.21 -12.55 -16.11
C PRO A 241 -21.70 -12.36 -16.00
N ILE A 242 -21.07 -13.26 -15.25
CA ILE A 242 -19.60 -13.23 -15.08
C ILE A 242 -19.04 -13.36 -16.48
N ASP A 243 -18.23 -12.39 -16.88
CA ASP A 243 -17.50 -12.47 -18.15
C ASP A 243 -16.78 -13.84 -18.17
N PRO A 244 -17.02 -14.70 -19.18
CA PRO A 244 -16.38 -16.02 -19.27
C PRO A 244 -14.86 -15.95 -19.13
N TRP A 245 -14.27 -14.82 -19.54
CA TRP A 245 -12.84 -14.57 -19.41
C TRP A 245 -12.42 -14.29 -17.96
N GLU A 246 -13.20 -13.52 -17.23
CA GLU A 246 -12.97 -13.31 -15.78
C GLU A 246 -13.18 -14.60 -14.98
N ALA A 247 -14.17 -15.40 -15.31
CA ALA A 247 -14.39 -16.72 -14.70
C ALA A 247 -13.19 -17.67 -14.93
N ALA A 248 -12.67 -17.72 -16.17
CA ALA A 248 -11.51 -18.52 -16.49
C ALA A 248 -10.24 -18.06 -15.75
N ILE A 249 -10.05 -16.75 -15.62
CA ILE A 249 -8.94 -16.18 -14.85
C ILE A 249 -9.06 -16.54 -13.37
N ALA A 250 -10.26 -16.43 -12.77
CA ALA A 250 -10.49 -16.79 -11.38
C ALA A 250 -10.21 -18.27 -11.11
N GLN A 251 -10.65 -19.16 -12.02
CA GLN A 251 -10.36 -20.58 -11.95
C GLN A 251 -8.85 -20.87 -12.04
N ALA A 252 -8.16 -20.27 -13.03
CA ALA A 252 -6.72 -20.46 -13.20
C ALA A 252 -5.93 -19.99 -11.96
N ARG A 253 -6.36 -18.90 -11.31
CA ARG A 253 -5.75 -18.43 -10.06
C ARG A 253 -5.88 -19.44 -8.94
N THR A 254 -7.07 -20.01 -8.77
CA THR A 254 -7.30 -21.05 -7.76
C THR A 254 -6.38 -22.24 -8.00
N GLU A 255 -6.33 -22.75 -9.22
CA GLU A 255 -5.49 -23.87 -9.60
C GLU A 255 -3.99 -23.58 -9.35
N ILE A 256 -3.51 -22.39 -9.68
CA ILE A 256 -2.12 -21.99 -9.43
C ILE A 256 -1.82 -21.91 -7.92
N ARG A 257 -2.73 -21.37 -7.11
CA ARG A 257 -2.57 -21.32 -5.66
C ARG A 257 -2.50 -22.72 -5.07
N ASP A 258 -3.40 -23.60 -5.47
CA ASP A 258 -3.41 -25.00 -5.04
C ASP A 258 -2.10 -25.72 -5.39
N LEU A 259 -1.57 -25.48 -6.61
CA LEU A 259 -0.28 -26.01 -7.05
C LEU A 259 0.92 -25.45 -6.25
N ILE A 260 0.86 -24.19 -5.85
CA ILE A 260 1.89 -23.59 -4.99
C ILE A 260 1.82 -24.18 -3.58
N GLU A 261 0.61 -24.34 -3.02
CA GLU A 261 0.39 -24.89 -1.68
C GLU A 261 0.76 -26.37 -1.59
N SER A 262 0.47 -27.15 -2.63
CA SER A 262 0.89 -28.55 -2.74
C SER A 262 2.39 -28.73 -2.99
N GLY A 263 3.08 -27.69 -3.42
CA GLY A 263 4.50 -27.73 -3.82
C GLY A 263 4.75 -28.25 -5.23
N ASP A 264 3.70 -28.59 -5.98
CA ASP A 264 3.82 -29.18 -7.32
C ASP A 264 4.29 -28.18 -8.38
N LEU A 265 4.06 -26.88 -8.16
CA LEU A 265 4.53 -25.81 -9.07
C LEU A 265 6.03 -25.53 -8.94
N LEU A 266 6.59 -25.78 -7.78
CA LEU A 266 8.01 -25.61 -7.48
C LEU A 266 8.67 -26.98 -7.32
N GLY A 267 8.58 -27.82 -8.34
CA GLY A 267 9.26 -29.12 -8.33
C GLY A 267 10.70 -28.99 -7.79
N PRO A 268 11.33 -30.07 -7.31
CA PRO A 268 12.61 -29.97 -6.64
C PRO A 268 13.59 -29.22 -7.53
N VAL A 269 14.06 -28.08 -7.06
CA VAL A 269 15.19 -27.38 -7.66
C VAL A 269 16.38 -28.31 -7.50
N LEU A 270 16.76 -28.96 -8.60
CA LEU A 270 17.99 -29.76 -8.71
C LEU A 270 19.22 -28.89 -8.53
#